data_18a6db95d98926efeacc6167d2bb480e
#
_entry.id   18a6db95d98926efeacc6167d2bb480e
#
_cell.length_a   1.000
_cell.length_b   1.000
_cell.length_c   1.000
_cell.angle_alpha   90.00
_cell.angle_beta   90.00
_cell.angle_gamma   90.00
#
_symmetry.space_group_name_H-M   'P 1'
#
loop_
_entity.id
_entity.type
_entity.pdbx_description
1 polymer ?
#
loop_
_entity_poly.entity_id
_entity_poly.type
_entity_poly.pdbx_seq_one_letter_code
_entity_poly.pdbx_strand_id
1 'polypeptide(L)'
;MRVNVEVNGEAMTADDVWPGESLLYVLRERLGLPGSKNACEQGECGSCTVYLDGTPVCACLVAAGQVEGRSVRTVEGLAEGDELDPVQEAFVRTGAVQCGFCTPGLIVAAHDLVRRKPDASDAEIREALAGNLCRCTGYEKILDAVRLAASQVGERA
;
A
#
# COMPACT_ATOMS: atom_id res chain seq x y z
N MET A 1 -12.07 -6.52 -21.97
CA MET A 1 -11.41 -5.29 -22.48
C MET A 1 -9.92 -5.35 -22.24
N ARG A 2 -9.16 -4.54 -22.91
CA ARG A 2 -7.75 -4.30 -22.61
C ARG A 2 -7.64 -3.06 -21.71
N VAL A 3 -6.78 -3.10 -20.70
CA VAL A 3 -6.51 -1.97 -19.81
C VAL A 3 -5.01 -1.66 -19.84
N ASN A 4 -4.66 -0.43 -20.20
CA ASN A 4 -3.28 0.06 -20.19
C ASN A 4 -3.11 0.98 -18.98
N VAL A 5 -2.16 0.68 -18.14
CA VAL A 5 -1.94 1.37 -16.86
C VAL A 5 -0.44 1.47 -16.60
N GLU A 6 -0.01 2.60 -16.05
CA GLU A 6 1.34 2.68 -15.51
C GLU A 6 1.35 2.06 -14.10
N VAL A 7 2.19 1.07 -13.85
CA VAL A 7 2.33 0.46 -12.53
C VAL A 7 3.79 0.50 -12.11
N ASN A 8 4.04 1.15 -10.98
CA ASN A 8 5.39 1.32 -10.42
C ASN A 8 6.38 1.95 -11.41
N GLY A 9 5.90 2.89 -12.22
CA GLY A 9 6.70 3.60 -13.21
C GLY A 9 6.87 2.85 -14.55
N GLU A 10 6.26 1.68 -14.71
CA GLU A 10 6.31 0.89 -15.94
C GLU A 10 4.95 0.85 -16.63
N ALA A 11 4.93 1.04 -17.95
CA ALA A 11 3.71 0.86 -18.73
C ALA A 11 3.38 -0.63 -18.83
N MET A 12 2.23 -1.01 -18.29
CA MET A 12 1.74 -2.39 -18.28
C MET A 12 0.38 -2.50 -19.00
N THR A 13 0.12 -3.66 -19.55
CA THR A 13 -1.14 -3.95 -20.23
C THR A 13 -1.74 -5.23 -19.65
N ALA A 14 -3.00 -5.16 -19.27
CA ALA A 14 -3.82 -6.32 -18.91
C ALA A 14 -4.84 -6.61 -20.03
N ASP A 15 -4.74 -7.78 -20.62
CA ASP A 15 -5.68 -8.24 -21.63
C ASP A 15 -6.83 -9.04 -21.01
N ASP A 16 -7.93 -9.16 -21.74
CA ASP A 16 -9.11 -9.94 -21.37
C ASP A 16 -9.71 -9.58 -20.01
N VAL A 17 -9.56 -8.32 -19.61
CA VAL A 17 -10.13 -7.80 -18.36
C VAL A 17 -11.64 -7.76 -18.47
N TRP A 18 -12.31 -8.39 -17.51
CA TRP A 18 -13.77 -8.31 -17.43
C TRP A 18 -14.19 -6.95 -16.85
N PRO A 19 -15.26 -6.32 -17.34
CA PRO A 19 -15.68 -4.99 -16.88
C PRO A 19 -15.94 -4.86 -15.38
N GLY A 20 -16.28 -5.96 -14.71
CA GLY A 20 -16.50 -6.01 -13.27
C GLY A 20 -15.27 -6.35 -12.43
N GLU A 21 -14.12 -6.61 -13.06
CA GLU A 21 -12.91 -6.90 -12.30
C GLU A 21 -12.44 -5.69 -11.50
N SER A 22 -11.95 -5.95 -10.29
CA SER A 22 -11.29 -4.93 -9.48
C SER A 22 -9.85 -4.69 -9.92
N LEU A 23 -9.35 -3.50 -9.65
CA LEU A 23 -7.92 -3.20 -9.79
C LEU A 23 -7.07 -4.21 -9.01
N LEU A 24 -7.50 -4.61 -7.81
CA LEU A 24 -6.80 -5.60 -7.00
C LEU A 24 -6.62 -6.93 -7.75
N TYR A 25 -7.67 -7.43 -8.39
CA TYR A 25 -7.59 -8.66 -9.17
C TYR A 25 -6.62 -8.51 -10.34
N VAL A 26 -6.70 -7.41 -11.08
CA VAL A 26 -5.79 -7.13 -12.20
C VAL A 26 -4.34 -7.10 -11.75
N LEU A 27 -4.02 -6.38 -10.67
CA LEU A 27 -2.67 -6.31 -10.13
C LEU A 27 -2.14 -7.70 -9.77
N ARG A 28 -2.92 -8.50 -9.05
CA ARG A 28 -2.48 -9.80 -8.54
C ARG A 28 -2.42 -10.90 -9.59
N GLU A 29 -3.53 -11.04 -10.34
CA GLU A 29 -3.74 -12.24 -11.16
C GLU A 29 -3.34 -12.03 -12.63
N ARG A 30 -3.34 -10.79 -13.12
CA ARG A 30 -2.99 -10.49 -14.51
C ARG A 30 -1.60 -9.88 -14.66
N LEU A 31 -1.20 -9.02 -13.74
CA LEU A 31 0.08 -8.33 -13.80
C LEU A 31 1.16 -8.96 -12.91
N GLY A 32 0.82 -9.99 -12.12
CA GLY A 32 1.78 -10.73 -11.31
C GLY A 32 2.35 -9.95 -10.12
N LEU A 33 1.60 -8.99 -9.57
CA LEU A 33 1.98 -8.17 -8.44
C LEU A 33 1.18 -8.57 -7.18
N PRO A 34 1.62 -9.61 -6.44
CA PRO A 34 0.85 -10.18 -5.34
C PRO A 34 0.98 -9.42 -4.02
N GLY A 35 1.71 -8.31 -3.97
CA GLY A 35 1.95 -7.56 -2.74
C GLY A 35 0.68 -7.09 -2.05
N SER A 36 -0.22 -6.44 -2.77
CA SER A 36 -1.54 -6.09 -2.26
C SER A 36 -2.38 -7.34 -2.02
N LYS A 37 -3.09 -7.40 -0.89
CA LYS A 37 -3.80 -8.63 -0.46
C LYS A 37 -5.30 -8.50 -0.60
N ASN A 38 -5.94 -9.62 -0.92
CA ASN A 38 -7.39 -9.74 -1.02
C ASN A 38 -7.96 -10.37 0.25
N ALA A 39 -8.85 -9.66 0.96
CA ALA A 39 -9.50 -10.15 2.16
C ALA A 39 -10.99 -9.80 2.21
N CYS A 40 -11.37 -8.55 2.48
CA CYS A 40 -12.76 -8.20 2.71
C CYS A 40 -13.58 -7.94 1.44
N GLU A 41 -12.94 -7.45 0.38
CA GLU A 41 -13.58 -7.01 -0.87
C GLU A 41 -14.69 -5.94 -0.68
N GLN A 42 -14.66 -5.23 0.45
CA GLN A 42 -15.68 -4.26 0.86
C GLN A 42 -15.09 -2.90 1.25
N GLY A 43 -13.77 -2.73 1.11
CA GLY A 43 -13.11 -1.48 1.47
C GLY A 43 -12.94 -1.24 2.97
N GLU A 44 -13.02 -2.29 3.80
CA GLU A 44 -12.97 -2.17 5.26
C GLU A 44 -11.60 -2.53 5.86
N CYS A 45 -10.93 -3.56 5.34
CA CYS A 45 -9.72 -4.08 5.98
C CYS A 45 -8.42 -3.38 5.59
N GLY A 46 -8.38 -2.69 4.45
CA GLY A 46 -7.21 -1.96 3.97
C GLY A 46 -6.05 -2.81 3.44
N SER A 47 -6.14 -4.15 3.45
CA SER A 47 -5.04 -5.03 2.98
C SER A 47 -4.70 -4.84 1.50
N CYS A 48 -5.60 -4.28 0.72
CA CYS A 48 -5.46 -4.00 -0.70
C CYS A 48 -5.01 -2.57 -1.02
N THR A 49 -4.62 -1.77 -0.04
CA THR A 49 -4.28 -0.36 -0.25
C THR A 49 -3.13 -0.20 -1.23
N VAL A 50 -3.33 0.62 -2.25
CA VAL A 50 -2.34 1.06 -3.24
C VAL A 50 -2.49 2.56 -3.47
N TYR A 51 -1.51 3.18 -4.12
CA TYR A 51 -1.68 4.54 -4.64
C TYR A 51 -2.33 4.49 -6.03
N LEU A 52 -3.29 5.36 -6.24
CA LEU A 52 -3.85 5.67 -7.55
C LEU A 52 -3.68 7.18 -7.79
N ASP A 53 -2.85 7.55 -8.75
CA ASP A 53 -2.44 8.94 -8.99
C ASP A 53 -1.98 9.67 -7.72
N GLY A 54 -1.19 8.99 -6.90
CA GLY A 54 -0.63 9.53 -5.66
C GLY A 54 -1.56 9.54 -4.44
N THR A 55 -2.78 9.03 -4.57
CA THR A 55 -3.75 8.95 -3.46
C THR A 55 -3.97 7.49 -3.05
N PRO A 56 -3.85 7.15 -1.74
CA PRO A 56 -4.17 5.80 -1.27
C PRO A 56 -5.63 5.44 -1.49
N VAL A 57 -5.87 4.27 -2.06
CA VAL A 57 -7.21 3.74 -2.33
C VAL A 57 -7.30 2.26 -1.98
N CYS A 58 -8.50 1.77 -1.70
CA CYS A 58 -8.78 0.33 -1.62
C CYS A 58 -8.91 -0.25 -3.03
N ALA A 59 -7.89 -0.96 -3.50
CA ALA A 59 -7.88 -1.51 -4.86
C ALA A 59 -9.02 -2.50 -5.13
N CYS A 60 -9.58 -3.12 -4.10
CA CYS A 60 -10.74 -4.01 -4.24
C CYS A 60 -12.03 -3.28 -4.65
N LEU A 61 -12.12 -1.96 -4.44
CA LEU A 61 -13.28 -1.14 -4.80
C LEU A 61 -13.09 -0.33 -6.08
N VAL A 62 -11.91 -0.32 -6.67
CA VAL A 62 -11.64 0.37 -7.93
C VAL A 62 -11.91 -0.58 -9.08
N ALA A 63 -12.81 -0.22 -9.98
CA ALA A 63 -13.03 -0.99 -11.20
C ALA A 63 -11.82 -0.88 -12.15
N ALA A 64 -11.36 -2.00 -12.69
CA ALA A 64 -10.18 -2.04 -13.53
C ALA A 64 -10.24 -1.08 -14.73
N GLY A 65 -11.43 -0.95 -15.35
CA GLY A 65 -11.62 -0.02 -16.47
C GLY A 65 -11.45 1.46 -16.11
N GLN A 66 -11.48 1.82 -14.82
CA GLN A 66 -11.30 3.21 -14.36
C GLN A 66 -9.83 3.61 -14.25
N VAL A 67 -8.90 2.67 -14.41
CA VAL A 67 -7.47 2.98 -14.30
C VAL A 67 -6.78 3.08 -15.65
N GLU A 68 -7.51 3.01 -16.75
CA GLU A 68 -6.97 3.22 -18.09
C GLU A 68 -6.21 4.55 -18.18
N GLY A 69 -4.94 4.48 -18.55
CA GLY A 69 -4.05 5.64 -18.69
C GLY A 69 -3.64 6.32 -17.38
N ARG A 70 -3.94 5.70 -16.23
CA ARG A 70 -3.59 6.26 -14.91
C ARG A 70 -2.34 5.61 -14.33
N SER A 71 -1.83 6.17 -13.24
CA SER A 71 -0.65 5.66 -12.55
C SER A 71 -1.03 4.99 -11.23
N VAL A 72 -0.55 3.76 -11.06
CA VAL A 72 -0.72 2.96 -9.83
C VAL A 72 0.65 2.70 -9.23
N ARG A 73 0.77 2.85 -7.91
CA ARG A 73 1.97 2.44 -7.17
C ARG A 73 1.57 1.46 -6.08
N THR A 74 2.20 0.31 -6.09
CA THR A 74 1.96 -0.76 -5.11
C THR A 74 3.11 -0.82 -4.09
N VAL A 75 2.97 -1.67 -3.08
CA VAL A 75 4.05 -1.88 -2.09
C VAL A 75 5.35 -2.33 -2.77
N GLU A 76 5.28 -3.10 -3.84
CA GLU A 76 6.45 -3.54 -4.62
C GLU A 76 7.21 -2.36 -5.23
N GLY A 77 6.52 -1.27 -5.55
CA GLY A 77 7.12 -0.08 -6.15
C GLY A 77 7.59 0.97 -5.16
N LEU A 78 7.56 0.71 -3.86
CA LEU A 78 8.10 1.65 -2.86
C LEU A 78 9.62 1.55 -2.73
N ALA A 79 10.19 0.36 -2.91
CA ALA A 79 11.63 0.16 -2.94
C ALA A 79 12.24 0.71 -4.24
N GLU A 80 13.48 1.15 -4.18
CA GLU A 80 14.29 1.58 -5.33
C GLU A 80 15.42 0.57 -5.54
N GLY A 81 15.26 -0.32 -6.54
CA GLY A 81 16.17 -1.44 -6.74
C GLY A 81 16.22 -2.34 -5.52
N ASP A 82 17.40 -2.54 -4.95
CA ASP A 82 17.61 -3.36 -3.74
C ASP A 82 17.47 -2.56 -2.43
N GLU A 83 17.22 -1.25 -2.52
CA GLU A 83 17.04 -0.39 -1.35
C GLU A 83 15.56 -0.30 -0.95
N LEU A 84 15.26 -0.74 0.26
CA LEU A 84 13.93 -0.59 0.84
C LEU A 84 13.60 0.87 1.11
N ASP A 85 12.33 1.23 0.93
CA ASP A 85 11.83 2.50 1.44
C ASP A 85 11.97 2.55 2.98
N PRO A 86 12.23 3.73 3.59
CA PRO A 86 12.34 3.86 5.05
C PRO A 86 11.20 3.24 5.83
N VAL A 87 9.98 3.25 5.30
CA VAL A 87 8.83 2.60 5.97
C VAL A 87 8.96 1.09 5.93
N GLN A 88 9.33 0.52 4.79
CA GLN A 88 9.55 -0.93 4.67
C GLN A 88 10.67 -1.39 5.61
N GLU A 89 11.78 -0.68 5.62
CA GLU A 89 12.91 -0.97 6.53
C GLU A 89 12.48 -0.89 7.99
N ALA A 90 11.72 0.13 8.37
CA ALA A 90 11.25 0.32 9.73
C ALA A 90 10.36 -0.84 10.20
N PHE A 91 9.47 -1.36 9.35
CA PHE A 91 8.66 -2.54 9.67
C PHE A 91 9.53 -3.78 9.93
N VAL A 92 10.59 -3.97 9.16
CA VAL A 92 11.55 -5.07 9.38
C VAL A 92 12.30 -4.88 10.69
N ARG A 93 12.86 -3.71 10.92
CA ARG A 93 13.72 -3.42 12.08
C ARG A 93 12.98 -3.47 13.41
N THR A 94 11.74 -3.04 13.46
CA THR A 94 10.94 -3.05 14.70
C THR A 94 10.22 -4.37 14.94
N GLY A 95 10.24 -5.29 13.97
CA GLY A 95 9.50 -6.54 14.08
C GLY A 95 7.98 -6.33 14.01
N ALA A 96 7.52 -5.39 13.20
CA ALA A 96 6.11 -5.02 13.05
C ALA A 96 5.29 -6.03 12.24
N VAL A 97 5.82 -7.19 11.95
CA VAL A 97 5.22 -8.22 11.08
C VAL A 97 5.09 -9.53 11.86
N GLN A 98 3.91 -10.14 11.80
CA GLN A 98 3.69 -11.52 12.25
C GLN A 98 3.28 -12.39 11.05
N CYS A 99 1.99 -12.55 10.76
CA CYS A 99 1.59 -13.32 9.56
C CYS A 99 1.92 -12.60 8.25
N GLY A 100 2.07 -11.28 8.26
CA GLY A 100 2.42 -10.47 7.09
C GLY A 100 1.27 -10.09 6.19
N PHE A 101 0.05 -10.56 6.45
CA PHE A 101 -1.09 -10.31 5.56
C PHE A 101 -1.52 -8.84 5.52
N CYS A 102 -1.57 -8.17 6.67
CA CYS A 102 -1.91 -6.75 6.78
C CYS A 102 -0.77 -5.81 6.33
N THR A 103 0.44 -6.34 6.26
CA THR A 103 1.67 -5.54 6.15
C THR A 103 1.74 -4.68 4.88
N PRO A 104 1.44 -5.17 3.68
CA PRO A 104 1.49 -4.34 2.48
C PRO A 104 0.59 -3.11 2.55
N GLY A 105 -0.65 -3.28 2.97
CA GLY A 105 -1.60 -2.17 3.10
C GLY A 105 -1.19 -1.16 4.17
N LEU A 106 -0.70 -1.63 5.30
CA LEU A 106 -0.19 -0.79 6.38
C LEU A 106 1.05 0.00 5.95
N ILE A 107 1.95 -0.62 5.20
CA ILE A 107 3.15 0.06 4.67
C ILE A 107 2.74 1.20 3.73
N VAL A 108 1.82 0.98 2.81
CA VAL A 108 1.35 2.04 1.90
C VAL A 108 0.69 3.18 2.68
N ALA A 109 -0.19 2.86 3.63
CA ALA A 109 -0.85 3.86 4.46
C ALA A 109 0.15 4.66 5.31
N ALA A 110 1.12 3.98 5.92
CA ALA A 110 2.18 4.62 6.69
C ALA A 110 3.11 5.47 5.82
N HIS A 111 3.47 4.98 4.64
CA HIS A 111 4.28 5.71 3.66
C HIS A 111 3.62 7.05 3.28
N ASP A 112 2.33 7.02 3.00
CA ASP A 112 1.57 8.24 2.70
C ASP A 112 1.58 9.21 3.90
N LEU A 113 1.33 8.72 5.10
CA LEU A 113 1.31 9.55 6.30
C LEU A 113 2.66 10.24 6.57
N VAL A 114 3.75 9.47 6.60
CA VAL A 114 5.06 10.03 6.95
C VAL A 114 5.58 11.03 5.92
N ARG A 115 5.15 10.93 4.67
CA ARG A 115 5.49 11.91 3.64
C ARG A 115 4.66 13.19 3.73
N ARG A 116 3.37 13.05 4.06
CA ARG A 116 2.49 14.21 4.24
C ARG A 116 2.73 14.92 5.57
N LYS A 117 3.03 14.17 6.62
CA LYS A 117 3.16 14.67 7.98
C LYS A 117 4.22 13.89 8.77
N PRO A 118 5.51 14.17 8.58
CA PRO A 118 6.59 13.48 9.30
C PRO A 118 6.59 13.75 10.81
N ASP A 119 5.91 14.79 11.27
CA ASP A 119 5.74 15.17 12.67
C ASP A 119 4.41 14.70 13.28
N ALA A 120 3.77 13.69 12.67
CA ALA A 120 2.50 13.17 13.16
C ALA A 120 2.59 12.68 14.61
N SER A 121 1.62 13.10 15.42
CA SER A 121 1.45 12.59 16.78
C SER A 121 0.95 11.14 16.78
N ASP A 122 1.07 10.45 17.91
CA ASP A 122 0.56 9.10 18.07
C ASP A 122 -0.95 9.00 17.75
N ALA A 123 -1.74 10.00 18.11
CA ALA A 123 -3.16 10.04 17.79
C ALA A 123 -3.40 10.10 16.28
N GLU A 124 -2.62 10.91 15.56
CA GLU A 124 -2.70 11.05 14.11
C GLU A 124 -2.22 9.79 13.38
N ILE A 125 -1.18 9.11 13.91
CA ILE A 125 -0.73 7.82 13.38
C ILE A 125 -1.85 6.78 13.53
N ARG A 126 -2.47 6.68 14.70
CA ARG A 126 -3.57 5.76 14.96
C ARG A 126 -4.77 6.02 14.04
N GLU A 127 -5.12 7.28 13.85
CA GLU A 127 -6.19 7.69 12.94
C GLU A 127 -5.88 7.31 11.48
N ALA A 128 -4.67 7.60 11.03
CA ALA A 128 -4.24 7.29 9.65
C ALA A 128 -4.23 5.78 9.36
N LEU A 129 -3.96 4.94 10.35
CA LEU A 129 -3.93 3.48 10.22
C LEU A 129 -5.26 2.81 10.59
N ALA A 130 -6.27 3.55 11.00
CA ALA A 130 -7.54 2.99 11.47
C ALA A 130 -8.28 2.17 10.40
N GLY A 131 -8.07 2.48 9.12
CA GLY A 131 -8.63 1.73 7.99
C GLY A 131 -7.85 0.48 7.60
N ASN A 132 -6.77 0.13 8.31
CA ASN A 132 -5.90 -1.00 8.03
C ASN A 132 -5.90 -1.99 9.19
N LEU A 133 -6.60 -3.11 9.03
CA LEU A 133 -6.84 -4.05 10.11
C LEU A 133 -5.70 -5.08 10.23
N CYS A 134 -5.23 -5.28 11.47
CA CYS A 134 -4.30 -6.34 11.85
C CYS A 134 -4.84 -7.13 13.04
N ARG A 135 -4.95 -8.44 12.88
CA ARG A 135 -5.44 -9.34 13.94
C ARG A 135 -4.34 -9.88 14.84
N CYS A 136 -3.08 -9.83 14.36
CA CYS A 136 -1.96 -10.52 15.01
C CYS A 136 -1.19 -9.66 16.00
N THR A 137 -0.84 -8.42 15.61
CA THR A 137 0.23 -7.64 16.27
C THR A 137 -0.22 -6.79 17.44
N GLY A 138 -1.50 -6.44 17.54
CA GLY A 138 -1.99 -5.45 18.49
C GLY A 138 -1.49 -4.02 18.22
N TYR A 139 -0.88 -3.77 17.05
CA TYR A 139 -0.42 -2.46 16.53
C TYR A 139 0.78 -1.83 17.23
N GLU A 140 1.21 -2.25 18.41
CA GLU A 140 2.30 -1.57 19.13
C GLU A 140 3.60 -1.46 18.32
N LYS A 141 4.04 -2.58 17.73
CA LYS A 141 5.24 -2.61 16.87
C LYS A 141 5.02 -1.86 15.55
N ILE A 142 3.81 -1.86 15.04
CA ILE A 142 3.44 -1.09 13.84
C ILE A 142 3.57 0.42 14.13
N LEU A 143 3.10 0.89 15.27
CA LEU A 143 3.26 2.28 15.69
C LEU A 143 4.72 2.64 15.87
N ASP A 144 5.53 1.76 16.48
CA ASP A 144 6.98 1.94 16.59
C ASP A 144 7.64 2.07 15.20
N ALA A 145 7.23 1.25 14.25
CA ALA A 145 7.73 1.32 12.87
C ALA A 145 7.41 2.66 12.21
N VAL A 146 6.18 3.15 12.36
CA VAL A 146 5.79 4.44 11.77
C VAL A 146 6.56 5.59 12.41
N ARG A 147 6.75 5.59 13.73
CA ARG A 147 7.56 6.60 14.42
C ARG A 147 9.01 6.60 13.93
N LEU A 148 9.59 5.40 13.77
CA LEU A 148 10.96 5.26 13.27
C LEU A 148 11.07 5.79 11.83
N ALA A 149 10.16 5.40 10.95
CA ALA A 149 10.14 5.88 9.57
C ALA A 149 9.95 7.40 9.49
N ALA A 150 9.08 7.96 10.30
CA ALA A 150 8.83 9.40 10.37
C ALA A 150 10.09 10.17 10.77
N SER A 151 10.85 9.68 11.75
CA SER A 151 12.12 10.28 12.16
C SER A 151 13.14 10.29 11.02
N GLN A 152 13.25 9.20 10.28
CA GLN A 152 14.18 9.08 9.15
C GLN A 152 13.80 9.99 7.98
N VAL A 153 12.53 10.11 7.66
CA VAL A 153 12.04 11.02 6.61
C VAL A 153 12.24 12.48 7.01
N GLY A 154 11.98 12.84 8.28
CA GLY A 154 12.21 14.18 8.81
C GLY A 154 13.66 14.61 8.77
N GLU A 155 14.61 13.69 9.02
CA GLU A 155 16.05 13.97 8.95
C GLU A 155 16.58 14.18 7.53
N ARG A 156 15.91 13.61 6.53
CA ARG A 156 16.27 13.75 5.10
C ARG A 156 15.65 15.00 4.43
N ALA A 157 14.71 15.61 5.07
CA ALA A 157 14.08 16.83 4.61
C ALA A 157 14.88 18.07 5.08
#